data_ffed58d6321a7aab229e7f2be2ffd719
#
_entry.id   ffed58d6321a7aab229e7f2be2ffd719
#
_cell.length_a   1.000
_cell.length_b   1.000
_cell.length_c   1.000
_cell.angle_alpha   90.00
_cell.angle_beta   90.00
_cell.angle_gamma   90.00
#
_symmetry.space_group_name_H-M   'P 1'
#
loop_
_entity.id
_entity.type
_entity.pdbx_description
1 polymer ?
#
loop_
_entity_poly.entity_id
_entity_poly.type
_entity_poly.pdbx_seq_one_letter_code
_entity_poly.pdbx_strand_id
1 'polypeptide(L)'
;LVPQEINFNQFEKVSTILVNQAGFYGIPRATAKERMEVWLRKLQLWEKRDAVSRSLSGGMKRRLMSARALIHEPRLLILDEPTAGVDIEVRRSMWEFLRQLNDDGTTIILTTHYLEEAENLCRNIAIIDEGRIIEHDRMATVLRKLHSEVFVLNPRQPLAAAPELPGYAVQLAEDGSIEVEITKSQNLNDIFAALSARGVEVVSMRNKANRLEEL
;
A
#
# COMPACT_ATOMS: atom_id res chain seq x y z
N LEU A 1 -6.67 7.15 -15.17
CA LEU A 1 -5.34 6.65 -14.89
C LEU A 1 -4.37 7.82 -14.73
N VAL A 2 -3.54 7.78 -13.71
CA VAL A 2 -2.39 8.68 -13.49
C VAL A 2 -1.14 7.81 -13.58
N PRO A 3 -0.38 7.85 -14.69
CA PRO A 3 0.84 7.06 -14.83
C PRO A 3 1.98 7.64 -13.99
N GLN A 4 3.01 6.83 -13.76
CA GLN A 4 4.21 7.24 -13.06
C GLN A 4 4.94 8.38 -13.78
N GLU A 5 5.03 8.33 -15.10
CA GLU A 5 5.70 9.36 -15.89
C GLU A 5 4.79 10.55 -16.21
N ILE A 6 5.40 11.74 -16.27
CA ILE A 6 4.70 12.97 -16.63
C ILE A 6 4.38 12.96 -18.11
N ASN A 7 3.08 12.95 -18.46
CA ASN A 7 2.58 12.77 -19.82
C ASN A 7 1.69 13.92 -20.33
N PHE A 8 1.96 15.14 -19.92
CA PHE A 8 1.32 16.35 -20.46
C PHE A 8 2.34 17.25 -21.18
N ASN A 9 1.84 18.14 -22.05
CA ASN A 9 2.69 19.11 -22.75
C ASN A 9 3.30 20.09 -21.75
N GLN A 10 4.61 20.05 -21.59
CA GLN A 10 5.33 20.87 -20.61
C GLN A 10 5.43 22.35 -20.99
N PHE A 11 5.07 22.73 -22.21
CA PHE A 11 5.07 24.12 -22.68
C PHE A 11 3.71 24.80 -22.54
N GLU A 12 2.68 24.09 -22.10
CA GLU A 12 1.37 24.66 -21.86
C GLU A 12 1.24 25.19 -20.42
N LYS A 13 0.33 26.16 -20.23
CA LYS A 13 -0.05 26.64 -18.90
C LYS A 13 -0.81 25.57 -18.16
N VAL A 14 -0.66 25.57 -16.83
CA VAL A 14 -1.37 24.65 -15.91
C VAL A 14 -2.88 24.67 -16.16
N SER A 15 -3.48 25.86 -16.24
CA SER A 15 -4.91 26.04 -16.51
C SER A 15 -5.32 25.49 -17.88
N THR A 16 -4.49 25.69 -18.91
CA THR A 16 -4.76 25.21 -20.26
C THR A 16 -4.81 23.68 -20.31
N ILE A 17 -3.86 23.01 -19.65
CA ILE A 17 -3.79 21.55 -19.57
C ILE A 17 -5.11 20.97 -19.01
N LEU A 18 -5.64 21.55 -17.92
CA LEU A 18 -6.85 21.07 -17.29
C LEU A 18 -8.10 21.36 -18.12
N VAL A 19 -8.21 22.54 -18.69
CA VAL A 19 -9.37 22.89 -19.53
C VAL A 19 -9.39 22.07 -20.82
N ASN A 20 -8.25 21.83 -21.44
CA ASN A 20 -8.15 20.94 -22.62
C ASN A 20 -8.52 19.50 -22.25
N GLN A 21 -8.03 19.00 -21.11
CA GLN A 21 -8.39 17.67 -20.64
C GLN A 21 -9.89 17.52 -20.42
N ALA A 22 -10.55 18.50 -19.81
CA ALA A 22 -12.00 18.52 -19.64
C ALA A 22 -12.72 18.48 -20.99
N GLY A 23 -12.19 19.19 -22.00
CA GLY A 23 -12.71 19.20 -23.36
C GLY A 23 -12.72 17.81 -24.01
N PHE A 24 -11.72 16.96 -23.78
CA PHE A 24 -11.70 15.58 -24.28
C PHE A 24 -12.84 14.72 -23.71
N TYR A 25 -13.39 15.10 -22.56
CA TYR A 25 -14.57 14.45 -21.95
C TYR A 25 -15.88 15.16 -22.30
N GLY A 26 -15.87 16.11 -23.22
CA GLY A 26 -17.08 16.84 -23.61
C GLY A 26 -17.61 17.84 -22.59
N ILE A 27 -16.79 18.21 -21.59
CA ILE A 27 -17.20 19.15 -20.53
C ILE A 27 -17.19 20.57 -21.09
N PRO A 28 -18.30 21.34 -20.96
CA PRO A 28 -18.36 22.72 -21.42
C PRO A 28 -17.28 23.59 -20.76
N ARG A 29 -16.73 24.54 -21.53
CA ARG A 29 -15.58 25.35 -21.06
C ARG A 29 -15.85 26.14 -19.77
N ALA A 30 -17.08 26.57 -19.55
CA ALA A 30 -17.47 27.25 -18.31
C ALA A 30 -17.30 26.31 -17.11
N THR A 31 -17.92 25.12 -17.14
CA THR A 31 -17.81 24.08 -16.13
C THR A 31 -16.39 23.59 -15.96
N ALA A 32 -15.62 23.45 -17.07
CA ALA A 32 -14.21 23.09 -17.01
C ALA A 32 -13.37 24.09 -16.21
N LYS A 33 -13.64 25.39 -16.34
CA LYS A 33 -12.96 26.43 -15.56
C LYS A 33 -13.31 26.38 -14.07
N GLU A 34 -14.57 26.16 -13.73
CA GLU A 34 -15.04 25.99 -12.35
C GLU A 34 -14.37 24.77 -11.68
N ARG A 35 -14.40 23.63 -12.34
CA ARG A 35 -13.72 22.42 -11.86
C ARG A 35 -12.22 22.59 -11.77
N MET A 36 -11.60 23.22 -12.75
CA MET A 36 -10.16 23.54 -12.73
C MET A 36 -9.80 24.35 -11.48
N GLU A 37 -10.57 25.40 -11.14
CA GLU A 37 -10.32 26.19 -9.94
C GLU A 37 -10.43 25.33 -8.68
N VAL A 38 -11.47 24.52 -8.55
CA VAL A 38 -11.67 23.61 -7.41
C VAL A 38 -10.47 22.67 -7.24
N TRP A 39 -10.05 21.99 -8.31
CA TRP A 39 -8.96 21.03 -8.22
C TRP A 39 -7.60 21.68 -8.01
N LEU A 40 -7.34 22.83 -8.64
CA LEU A 40 -6.07 23.55 -8.42
C LEU A 40 -5.97 24.10 -7.00
N ARG A 41 -7.08 24.53 -6.38
CA ARG A 41 -7.10 24.94 -4.97
C ARG A 41 -6.89 23.75 -4.04
N LYS A 42 -7.63 22.66 -4.19
CA LYS A 42 -7.47 21.42 -3.40
C LYS A 42 -6.04 20.88 -3.45
N LEU A 43 -5.38 20.98 -4.60
CA LEU A 43 -4.01 20.49 -4.83
C LEU A 43 -2.92 21.56 -4.66
N GLN A 44 -3.26 22.75 -4.13
CA GLN A 44 -2.32 23.85 -3.85
C GLN A 44 -1.53 24.32 -5.09
N LEU A 45 -2.19 24.33 -6.24
CA LEU A 45 -1.61 24.77 -7.53
C LEU A 45 -2.26 26.06 -8.07
N TRP A 46 -3.24 26.64 -7.37
CA TRP A 46 -4.00 27.78 -7.87
C TRP A 46 -3.12 28.96 -8.24
N GLU A 47 -2.12 29.30 -7.41
CA GLU A 47 -1.19 30.41 -7.66
C GLU A 47 -0.27 30.18 -8.87
N LYS A 48 -0.19 28.93 -9.34
CA LYS A 48 0.58 28.52 -10.52
C LYS A 48 -0.27 28.29 -11.76
N ARG A 49 -1.58 28.63 -11.75
CA ARG A 49 -2.51 28.35 -12.85
C ARG A 49 -2.10 28.94 -14.19
N ASP A 50 -1.42 30.09 -14.19
CA ASP A 50 -0.94 30.79 -15.39
C ASP A 50 0.53 30.50 -15.73
N ALA A 51 1.22 29.76 -14.87
CA ALA A 51 2.60 29.34 -15.10
C ALA A 51 2.66 28.24 -16.18
N VAL A 52 3.76 28.24 -16.94
CA VAL A 52 4.08 27.13 -17.85
C VAL A 52 4.45 25.90 -17.04
N SER A 53 3.86 24.75 -17.34
CA SER A 53 4.00 23.54 -16.52
C SER A 53 5.44 23.03 -16.40
N ARG A 54 6.33 23.36 -17.35
CA ARG A 54 7.77 23.08 -17.27
C ARG A 54 8.42 23.69 -16.03
N SER A 55 7.96 24.87 -15.58
CA SER A 55 8.53 25.58 -14.42
C SER A 55 8.13 25.01 -13.05
N LEU A 56 7.24 24.01 -13.03
CA LEU A 56 6.79 23.38 -11.81
C LEU A 56 7.85 22.42 -11.24
N SER A 57 7.92 22.30 -9.92
CA SER A 57 8.70 21.23 -9.26
C SER A 57 8.12 19.84 -9.57
N GLY A 58 8.89 18.78 -9.30
CA GLY A 58 8.43 17.39 -9.49
C GLY A 58 7.12 17.10 -8.74
N GLY A 59 7.03 17.47 -7.47
CA GLY A 59 5.82 17.31 -6.67
C GLY A 59 4.64 18.13 -7.20
N MET A 60 4.86 19.36 -7.69
CA MET A 60 3.81 20.16 -8.32
C MET A 60 3.33 19.54 -9.63
N LYS A 61 4.22 18.99 -10.43
CA LYS A 61 3.85 18.23 -11.66
C LYS A 61 3.02 17.01 -11.33
N ARG A 62 3.37 16.27 -10.27
CA ARG A 62 2.61 15.11 -9.81
C ARG A 62 1.18 15.50 -9.39
N ARG A 63 1.06 16.59 -8.62
CA ARG A 63 -0.27 17.14 -8.25
C ARG A 63 -1.07 17.59 -9.47
N LEU A 64 -0.43 18.19 -10.49
CA LEU A 64 -1.10 18.57 -11.74
C LEU A 64 -1.61 17.33 -12.51
N MET A 65 -0.88 16.23 -12.53
CA MET A 65 -1.35 14.97 -13.12
C MET A 65 -2.61 14.45 -12.43
N SER A 66 -2.63 14.51 -11.10
CA SER A 66 -3.82 14.13 -10.32
C SER A 66 -5.00 15.06 -10.62
N ALA A 67 -4.78 16.39 -10.66
CA ALA A 67 -5.82 17.36 -11.04
C ALA A 67 -6.40 17.05 -12.44
N ARG A 68 -5.54 16.71 -13.39
CA ARG A 68 -5.94 16.36 -14.75
C ARG A 68 -6.79 15.09 -14.81
N ALA A 69 -6.46 14.08 -13.99
CA ALA A 69 -7.23 12.85 -13.92
C ALA A 69 -8.58 13.03 -13.22
N LEU A 70 -8.72 14.08 -12.38
CA LEU A 70 -9.91 14.35 -11.60
C LEU A 70 -10.89 15.34 -12.24
N ILE A 71 -10.46 16.07 -13.29
CA ILE A 71 -11.26 17.15 -13.91
C ILE A 71 -12.64 16.66 -14.43
N HIS A 72 -12.76 15.38 -14.79
CA HIS A 72 -13.99 14.76 -15.27
C HIS A 72 -14.75 13.98 -14.17
N GLU A 73 -14.34 14.11 -12.91
CA GLU A 73 -14.98 13.49 -11.73
C GLU A 73 -15.18 11.97 -11.88
N PRO A 74 -14.11 11.20 -12.05
CA PRO A 74 -14.20 9.75 -12.26
C PRO A 74 -14.67 9.04 -10.98
N ARG A 75 -15.46 7.97 -11.14
CA ARG A 75 -15.83 7.06 -10.04
C ARG A 75 -14.68 6.13 -9.63
N LEU A 76 -13.75 5.88 -10.54
CA LEU A 76 -12.57 5.04 -10.35
C LEU A 76 -11.32 5.82 -10.76
N LEU A 77 -10.35 5.92 -9.85
CA LEU A 77 -9.05 6.52 -10.07
C LEU A 77 -7.97 5.42 -9.94
N ILE A 78 -7.15 5.28 -10.97
CA ILE A 78 -6.01 4.36 -10.96
C ILE A 78 -4.75 5.22 -10.93
N LEU A 79 -3.88 4.99 -9.95
CA LEU A 79 -2.66 5.73 -9.71
C LEU A 79 -1.47 4.78 -9.76
N ASP A 80 -0.51 5.11 -10.63
CA ASP A 80 0.72 4.35 -10.73
C ASP A 80 1.84 5.09 -10.01
N GLU A 81 2.27 4.56 -8.88
CA GLU A 81 3.27 5.14 -7.98
C GLU A 81 3.04 6.64 -7.68
N PRO A 82 1.92 7.02 -7.07
CA PRO A 82 1.48 8.42 -6.99
C PRO A 82 2.44 9.33 -6.23
N THR A 83 3.28 8.78 -5.35
CA THR A 83 4.22 9.57 -4.53
C THR A 83 5.70 9.24 -4.82
N ALA A 84 6.00 8.53 -5.91
CA ALA A 84 7.37 8.26 -6.29
C ALA A 84 8.16 9.55 -6.56
N GLY A 85 9.35 9.64 -5.96
CA GLY A 85 10.27 10.77 -6.18
C GLY A 85 9.84 12.11 -5.58
N VAL A 86 8.87 12.12 -4.66
CA VAL A 86 8.49 13.33 -3.91
C VAL A 86 9.03 13.29 -2.47
N ASP A 87 9.23 14.46 -1.90
CA ASP A 87 9.63 14.59 -0.50
C ASP A 87 8.52 14.14 0.47
N ILE A 88 8.89 13.92 1.74
CA ILE A 88 8.00 13.36 2.75
C ILE A 88 6.78 14.24 3.06
N GLU A 89 6.92 15.56 2.99
CA GLU A 89 5.82 16.49 3.27
C GLU A 89 4.79 16.46 2.13
N VAL A 90 5.27 16.49 0.88
CA VAL A 90 4.40 16.36 -0.30
C VAL A 90 3.72 15.01 -0.32
N ARG A 91 4.42 13.93 0.06
CA ARG A 91 3.85 12.58 0.17
C ARG A 91 2.69 12.55 1.16
N ARG A 92 2.88 13.06 2.38
CA ARG A 92 1.83 13.10 3.41
C ARG A 92 0.61 13.89 2.97
N SER A 93 0.83 15.08 2.38
CA SER A 93 -0.27 15.90 1.87
C SER A 93 -1.05 15.21 0.73
N MET A 94 -0.36 14.42 -0.10
CA MET A 94 -0.99 13.62 -1.15
C MET A 94 -1.81 12.46 -0.55
N TRP A 95 -1.33 11.80 0.49
CA TRP A 95 -2.08 10.75 1.19
C TRP A 95 -3.37 11.28 1.82
N GLU A 96 -3.31 12.43 2.47
CA GLU A 96 -4.51 13.10 3.02
C GLU A 96 -5.51 13.41 1.93
N PHE A 97 -5.04 13.95 0.81
CA PHE A 97 -5.88 14.25 -0.35
C PHE A 97 -6.53 12.97 -0.93
N LEU A 98 -5.79 11.87 -1.08
CA LEU A 98 -6.32 10.60 -1.59
C LEU A 98 -7.33 9.96 -0.64
N ARG A 99 -7.11 10.05 0.68
CA ARG A 99 -8.11 9.60 1.67
C ARG A 99 -9.40 10.38 1.53
N GLN A 100 -9.31 11.72 1.47
CA GLN A 100 -10.49 12.56 1.30
C GLN A 100 -11.26 12.22 0.02
N LEU A 101 -10.57 12.00 -1.10
CA LEU A 101 -11.19 11.56 -2.34
C LEU A 101 -11.92 10.21 -2.20
N ASN A 102 -11.33 9.27 -1.46
CA ASN A 102 -11.96 7.98 -1.23
C ASN A 102 -13.19 8.11 -0.31
N ASP A 103 -13.12 8.95 0.73
CA ASP A 103 -14.22 9.25 1.64
C ASP A 103 -15.37 9.97 0.90
N ASP A 104 -15.05 10.84 -0.06
CA ASP A 104 -15.99 11.50 -0.98
C ASP A 104 -16.61 10.52 -2.00
N GLY A 105 -16.25 9.22 -1.99
CA GLY A 105 -16.86 8.16 -2.78
C GLY A 105 -16.09 7.73 -4.04
N THR A 106 -14.90 8.26 -4.30
CA THR A 106 -14.06 7.80 -5.41
C THR A 106 -13.37 6.50 -5.06
N THR A 107 -13.55 5.44 -5.86
CA THR A 107 -12.78 4.22 -5.72
C THR A 107 -11.35 4.46 -6.22
N ILE A 108 -10.35 4.08 -5.41
CA ILE A 108 -8.94 4.28 -5.75
C ILE A 108 -8.24 2.92 -5.81
N ILE A 109 -7.52 2.69 -6.91
CA ILE A 109 -6.54 1.61 -7.05
C ILE A 109 -5.19 2.29 -7.22
N LEU A 110 -4.19 1.89 -6.45
CA LEU A 110 -2.83 2.41 -6.60
C LEU A 110 -1.81 1.27 -6.66
N THR A 111 -0.74 1.49 -7.41
CA THR A 111 0.47 0.68 -7.33
C THR A 111 1.50 1.43 -6.50
N THR A 112 2.26 0.72 -5.70
CA THR A 112 3.38 1.29 -4.93
C THR A 112 4.37 0.19 -4.54
N HIS A 113 5.63 0.54 -4.42
CA HIS A 113 6.66 -0.29 -3.81
C HIS A 113 6.98 0.15 -2.37
N TYR A 114 6.23 1.12 -1.84
CA TYR A 114 6.35 1.56 -0.45
C TYR A 114 5.25 0.94 0.40
N LEU A 115 5.61 0.01 1.28
CA LEU A 115 4.65 -0.62 2.20
C LEU A 115 3.94 0.42 3.07
N GLU A 116 4.65 1.44 3.56
CA GLU A 116 4.09 2.54 4.35
C GLU A 116 2.95 3.27 3.62
N GLU A 117 3.05 3.47 2.29
CA GLU A 117 1.98 4.08 1.49
C GLU A 117 0.75 3.18 1.43
N ALA A 118 0.97 1.87 1.18
CA ALA A 118 -0.11 0.89 1.17
C ALA A 118 -0.81 0.78 2.54
N GLU A 119 -0.05 0.76 3.64
CA GLU A 119 -0.57 0.76 5.01
C GLU A 119 -1.46 1.97 5.30
N ASN A 120 -1.02 3.14 4.84
CA ASN A 120 -1.74 4.39 5.11
C ASN A 120 -2.99 4.57 4.26
N LEU A 121 -3.04 4.01 3.04
CA LEU A 121 -4.09 4.30 2.06
C LEU A 121 -5.01 3.11 1.77
N CYS A 122 -4.52 1.87 1.89
CA CYS A 122 -5.23 0.71 1.35
C CYS A 122 -5.89 -0.11 2.44
N ARG A 123 -7.14 -0.52 2.21
CA ARG A 123 -7.84 -1.51 3.04
C ARG A 123 -7.52 -2.94 2.61
N ASN A 124 -7.30 -3.13 1.32
CA ASN A 124 -6.94 -4.41 0.71
C ASN A 124 -5.65 -4.23 -0.08
N ILE A 125 -4.84 -5.26 -0.15
CA ILE A 125 -3.58 -5.28 -0.88
C ILE A 125 -3.49 -6.55 -1.71
N ALA A 126 -2.86 -6.44 -2.87
CA ALA A 126 -2.39 -7.56 -3.67
C ALA A 126 -0.89 -7.38 -3.90
N ILE A 127 -0.09 -8.38 -3.54
CA ILE A 127 1.35 -8.41 -3.79
C ILE A 127 1.58 -9.16 -5.08
N ILE A 128 2.33 -8.53 -5.99
CA ILE A 128 2.63 -9.06 -7.33
C ILE A 128 4.12 -9.32 -7.41
N ASP A 129 4.48 -10.54 -7.78
CA ASP A 129 5.84 -10.96 -8.06
C ASP A 129 5.87 -11.74 -9.38
N GLU A 130 6.86 -11.48 -10.24
CA GLU A 130 7.01 -12.06 -11.57
C GLU A 130 5.70 -12.13 -12.39
N GLY A 131 4.86 -11.08 -12.28
CA GLY A 131 3.57 -10.99 -12.98
C GLY A 131 2.45 -11.86 -12.42
N ARG A 132 2.63 -12.44 -11.23
CA ARG A 132 1.63 -13.25 -10.52
C ARG A 132 1.25 -12.61 -9.20
N ILE A 133 -0.02 -12.72 -8.83
CA ILE A 133 -0.47 -12.34 -7.48
C ILE A 133 -0.05 -13.47 -6.53
N ILE A 134 0.87 -13.16 -5.62
CA ILE A 134 1.38 -14.11 -4.61
C ILE A 134 0.62 -14.01 -3.28
N GLU A 135 0.04 -12.85 -2.99
CA GLU A 135 -0.79 -12.62 -1.82
C GLU A 135 -1.90 -11.62 -2.15
N HIS A 136 -3.10 -11.84 -1.64
CA HIS A 136 -4.23 -10.91 -1.75
C HIS A 136 -5.11 -11.02 -0.52
N ASP A 137 -5.10 -9.99 0.33
CA ASP A 137 -5.87 -9.98 1.57
C ASP A 137 -6.12 -8.54 2.06
N ARG A 138 -6.78 -8.41 3.20
CA ARG A 138 -6.86 -7.13 3.92
C ARG A 138 -5.47 -6.73 4.42
N MET A 139 -5.18 -5.44 4.36
CA MET A 139 -3.91 -4.88 4.86
C MET A 139 -3.60 -5.36 6.29
N ALA A 140 -4.59 -5.31 7.20
CA ALA A 140 -4.39 -5.76 8.58
C ALA A 140 -3.99 -7.25 8.70
N THR A 141 -4.42 -8.11 7.77
CA THR A 141 -4.03 -9.53 7.74
C THR A 141 -2.59 -9.68 7.27
N VAL A 142 -2.22 -8.98 6.19
CA VAL A 142 -0.86 -9.01 5.64
C VAL A 142 0.13 -8.47 6.66
N LEU A 143 -0.17 -7.34 7.31
CA LEU A 143 0.69 -6.77 8.36
C LEU A 143 0.90 -7.73 9.54
N ARG A 144 -0.12 -8.47 9.95
CA ARG A 144 0.06 -9.50 10.99
C ARG A 144 1.06 -10.56 10.55
N LYS A 145 0.95 -11.04 9.31
CA LYS A 145 1.89 -12.02 8.74
C LYS A 145 3.33 -11.46 8.69
N LEU A 146 3.51 -10.16 8.41
CA LEU A 146 4.83 -9.50 8.39
C LEU A 146 5.40 -9.25 9.80
N HIS A 147 4.54 -9.14 10.82
CA HIS A 147 4.96 -8.90 12.20
C HIS A 147 5.04 -10.18 13.04
N SER A 148 4.75 -11.33 12.47
CA SER A 148 4.89 -12.64 13.10
C SER A 148 5.92 -13.48 12.38
N GLU A 149 6.71 -14.22 13.14
CA GLU A 149 7.63 -15.23 12.65
C GLU A 149 7.05 -16.62 12.95
N VAL A 150 7.15 -17.53 12.00
CA VAL A 150 6.77 -18.93 12.21
C VAL A 150 8.02 -19.75 12.41
N PHE A 151 8.16 -20.36 13.58
CA PHE A 151 9.22 -21.29 13.88
C PHE A 151 8.74 -22.73 13.72
N VAL A 152 9.55 -23.52 13.03
CA VAL A 152 9.36 -24.96 12.88
C VAL A 152 10.26 -25.66 13.89
N LEU A 153 9.63 -26.35 14.85
CA LEU A 153 10.30 -27.07 15.92
C LEU A 153 10.17 -28.57 15.65
N ASN A 154 11.27 -29.28 15.70
CA ASN A 154 11.28 -30.75 15.52
C ASN A 154 11.33 -31.43 16.89
N PRO A 155 10.23 -32.07 17.33
CA PRO A 155 10.23 -32.82 18.57
C PRO A 155 11.03 -34.13 18.42
N ARG A 156 11.67 -34.59 19.52
CA ARG A 156 12.39 -35.86 19.55
C ARG A 156 11.52 -37.08 19.28
N GLN A 157 10.27 -37.01 19.75
CA GLN A 157 9.26 -38.08 19.57
C GLN A 157 8.06 -37.52 18.82
N PRO A 158 7.46 -38.29 17.90
CA PRO A 158 6.25 -37.86 17.22
C PRO A 158 5.13 -37.55 18.21
N LEU A 159 4.41 -36.46 17.95
CA LEU A 159 3.26 -36.06 18.76
C LEU A 159 1.96 -36.52 18.07
N ALA A 160 0.98 -36.94 18.87
CA ALA A 160 -0.34 -37.30 18.38
C ALA A 160 -1.24 -36.11 18.04
N ALA A 161 -0.96 -34.96 18.65
CA ALA A 161 -1.68 -33.70 18.44
C ALA A 161 -0.78 -32.49 18.73
N ALA A 162 -1.16 -31.33 18.21
CA ALA A 162 -0.47 -30.09 18.52
C ALA A 162 -0.57 -29.79 20.04
N PRO A 163 0.56 -29.46 20.69
CA PRO A 163 0.52 -29.10 22.11
C PRO A 163 -0.16 -27.73 22.31
N GLU A 164 -1.06 -27.63 23.29
CA GLU A 164 -1.66 -26.37 23.64
C GLU A 164 -0.64 -25.50 24.41
N LEU A 165 -0.23 -24.39 23.81
CA LEU A 165 0.63 -23.39 24.43
C LEU A 165 -0.18 -22.10 24.64
N PRO A 166 -0.54 -21.73 25.88
CA PRO A 166 -1.34 -20.54 26.13
C PRO A 166 -0.70 -19.27 25.58
N GLY A 167 -1.44 -18.55 24.74
CA GLY A 167 -0.96 -17.32 24.12
C GLY A 167 -0.20 -17.49 22.79
N TYR A 168 0.01 -18.72 22.32
CA TYR A 168 0.68 -19.01 21.03
C TYR A 168 -0.24 -19.77 20.09
N ALA A 169 -0.17 -19.42 18.81
CA ALA A 169 -0.79 -20.23 17.76
C ALA A 169 0.15 -21.39 17.40
N VAL A 170 -0.32 -22.61 17.60
CA VAL A 170 0.49 -23.84 17.40
C VAL A 170 -0.23 -24.78 16.46
N GLN A 171 0.49 -25.30 15.47
CA GLN A 171 -0.01 -26.31 14.53
C GLN A 171 0.95 -27.50 14.47
N LEU A 172 0.42 -28.70 14.28
CA LEU A 172 1.21 -29.90 13.98
C LEU A 172 1.20 -30.09 12.47
N ALA A 173 2.36 -30.05 11.85
CA ALA A 173 2.53 -30.28 10.42
C ALA A 173 2.47 -31.78 10.08
N GLU A 174 2.22 -32.12 8.82
CA GLU A 174 2.14 -33.48 8.34
C GLU A 174 3.43 -34.31 8.54
N ASP A 175 4.59 -33.62 8.55
CA ASP A 175 5.90 -34.22 8.81
C ASP A 175 6.20 -34.46 10.31
N GLY A 176 5.24 -34.13 11.19
CA GLY A 176 5.35 -34.29 12.64
C GLY A 176 6.09 -33.13 13.33
N SER A 177 6.49 -32.09 12.60
CA SER A 177 7.05 -30.89 13.18
C SER A 177 5.96 -29.99 13.79
N ILE A 178 6.32 -29.15 14.77
CA ILE A 178 5.44 -28.19 15.40
C ILE A 178 5.71 -26.82 14.78
N GLU A 179 4.70 -26.19 14.19
CA GLU A 179 4.76 -24.82 13.74
C GLU A 179 4.20 -23.91 14.83
N VAL A 180 5.00 -22.93 15.25
CA VAL A 180 4.60 -21.94 16.27
C VAL A 180 4.76 -20.54 15.72
N GLU A 181 3.66 -19.79 15.71
CA GLU A 181 3.66 -18.38 15.32
C GLU A 181 4.01 -17.52 16.53
N ILE A 182 5.01 -16.66 16.37
CA ILE A 182 5.54 -15.78 17.41
C ILE A 182 5.46 -14.32 16.92
N THR A 183 4.85 -13.47 17.71
CA THR A 183 4.85 -12.01 17.50
C THR A 183 6.06 -11.37 18.15
N LYS A 184 6.44 -10.15 17.74
CA LYS A 184 7.59 -9.40 18.30
C LYS A 184 7.54 -9.19 19.82
N SER A 185 6.37 -9.31 20.44
CA SER A 185 6.18 -9.18 21.90
C SER A 185 6.32 -10.48 22.67
N GLN A 186 6.48 -11.60 21.99
CA GLN A 186 6.54 -12.95 22.56
C GLN A 186 7.98 -13.49 22.58
N ASN A 187 8.25 -14.51 23.40
CA ASN A 187 9.58 -15.00 23.66
C ASN A 187 9.67 -16.51 23.39
N LEU A 188 10.68 -16.92 22.62
CA LEU A 188 10.97 -18.33 22.34
C LEU A 188 11.26 -19.15 23.59
N ASN A 189 11.89 -18.56 24.61
CA ASN A 189 12.18 -19.27 25.85
C ASN A 189 10.94 -19.76 26.58
N ASP A 190 9.86 -18.99 26.53
CA ASP A 190 8.57 -19.35 27.14
C ASP A 190 7.96 -20.56 26.45
N ILE A 191 8.13 -20.66 25.12
CA ILE A 191 7.68 -21.81 24.32
C ILE A 191 8.48 -23.06 24.71
N PHE A 192 9.81 -22.97 24.78
CA PHE A 192 10.64 -24.09 25.15
C PHE A 192 10.35 -24.56 26.59
N ALA A 193 10.16 -23.64 27.53
CA ALA A 193 9.78 -23.97 28.89
C ALA A 193 8.41 -24.67 28.95
N ALA A 194 7.43 -24.18 28.22
CA ALA A 194 6.10 -24.76 28.17
C ALA A 194 6.05 -26.15 27.48
N LEU A 195 6.87 -26.37 26.46
CA LEU A 195 7.04 -27.67 25.80
C LEU A 195 7.73 -28.66 26.74
N SER A 196 8.83 -28.24 27.38
CA SER A 196 9.56 -29.09 28.36
C SER A 196 8.69 -29.50 29.53
N ALA A 197 7.84 -28.60 30.07
CA ALA A 197 6.90 -28.90 31.12
C ALA A 197 5.85 -29.96 30.73
N ARG A 198 5.62 -30.16 29.44
CA ARG A 198 4.74 -31.18 28.87
C ARG A 198 5.50 -32.45 28.41
N GLY A 199 6.78 -32.55 28.71
CA GLY A 199 7.63 -33.67 28.31
C GLY A 199 8.00 -33.69 26.81
N VAL A 200 7.80 -32.56 26.11
CA VAL A 200 8.16 -32.44 24.68
C VAL A 200 9.59 -31.88 24.58
N GLU A 201 10.54 -32.73 24.15
CA GLU A 201 11.92 -32.34 23.90
C GLU A 201 12.09 -31.93 22.43
N VAL A 202 12.56 -30.67 22.19
CA VAL A 202 12.84 -30.15 20.86
C VAL A 202 14.29 -30.42 20.48
N VAL A 203 14.53 -31.09 19.37
CA VAL A 203 15.85 -31.46 18.87
C VAL A 203 16.46 -30.39 17.98
N SER A 204 15.63 -29.73 17.17
CA SER A 204 16.07 -28.67 16.29
C SER A 204 14.96 -27.64 16.06
N MET A 205 15.38 -26.45 15.71
CA MET A 205 14.51 -25.32 15.36
C MET A 205 15.02 -24.63 14.11
N ARG A 206 14.10 -24.18 13.26
CA ARG A 206 14.40 -23.31 12.14
C ARG A 206 13.30 -22.27 11.97
N ASN A 207 13.63 -21.10 11.43
CA ASN A 207 12.63 -20.14 11.00
C ASN A 207 11.97 -20.66 9.71
N LYS A 208 10.66 -20.57 9.60
CA LYS A 208 9.94 -20.80 8.34
C LYS A 208 10.07 -19.51 7.55
N ALA A 209 10.83 -19.54 6.44
CA ALA A 209 11.04 -18.37 5.60
C ALA A 209 9.70 -17.68 5.28
N ASN A 210 9.59 -16.41 5.63
CA ASN A 210 8.42 -15.62 5.30
C ASN A 210 8.67 -15.00 3.91
N ARG A 211 8.03 -15.53 2.87
CA ARG A 211 8.17 -15.02 1.48
C ARG A 211 7.89 -13.50 1.35
N LEU A 212 7.18 -12.90 2.31
CA LEU A 212 6.86 -11.48 2.30
C LEU A 212 7.99 -10.59 2.81
N GLU A 213 8.98 -11.14 3.53
CA GLU A 213 10.18 -10.41 3.99
C GLU A 213 11.30 -10.38 2.95
N GLU A 214 11.20 -11.21 1.90
CA GLU A 214 12.17 -11.29 0.80
C GLU A 214 11.81 -10.36 -0.37
N LEU A 215 10.64 -9.68 -0.31
CA LEU A 215 10.12 -8.74 -1.32
C LEU A 215 10.36 -7.29 -0.91
#